data_f85acaca4830e2d21e933a09e636cb68
#
_entry.id   f85acaca4830e2d21e933a09e636cb68
#
_cell.length_a   1.000
_cell.length_b   1.000
_cell.length_c   1.000
_cell.angle_alpha   90.00
_cell.angle_beta   90.00
_cell.angle_gamma   90.00
#
_symmetry.space_group_name_H-M   'P 1'
#
loop_
_entity.id
_entity.type
_entity.pdbx_description
1 polymer ?
#
loop_
_entity_poly.entity_id
_entity_poly.type
_entity_poly.pdbx_seq_one_letter_code
_entity_poly.pdbx_strand_id
1 'polypeptide(L)'
;MRLGDYYEGYYKGYMRYLAPGTAQGYDGDWRNHIAGEFAAWEMEDIRVRHINAWLASDHFAGVPGAARSAYKTLRQILRSAMGDELYSDEVVDPTTRGIRLPPMDTGYEPPYLRPSEFREMVLGLMGFEYEATALCGMWLGPRRSEQCGLQWPDIDLRTGIVFIARGLQVIGGDVVETKVKTHRSKRPHMLPRSGVMRLREIKRGLGPRPTGWLLGEDPNPDRYARRLRAWCKRKGLPYVAPKYFRHTFRTLHALAGTDETEVQKMLGHESLGMGYRYMSLDEDVLREDQAAYERLILRA
;
A
#
# COMPACT_ATOMS: atom_id res chain seq x y z
N MET A 1 3.63 -7.19 36.05
CA MET A 1 3.20 -8.09 34.95
C MET A 1 4.23 -8.06 33.84
N ARG A 2 4.64 -9.24 33.33
CA ARG A 2 5.58 -9.32 32.19
C ARG A 2 4.93 -8.83 30.91
N LEU A 3 5.73 -8.21 30.05
CA LEU A 3 5.24 -7.68 28.78
C LEU A 3 4.66 -8.78 27.87
N GLY A 4 5.26 -9.98 27.90
CA GLY A 4 4.76 -11.15 27.15
C GLY A 4 3.40 -11.62 27.61
N ASP A 5 3.18 -11.66 28.93
CA ASP A 5 1.89 -12.06 29.53
C ASP A 5 0.80 -11.04 29.17
N TYR A 6 1.13 -9.74 29.18
CA TYR A 6 0.21 -8.69 28.76
C TYR A 6 -0.11 -8.81 27.25
N TYR A 7 0.91 -9.01 26.40
CA TYR A 7 0.69 -9.13 24.97
C TYR A 7 -0.27 -10.29 24.62
N GLU A 8 0.01 -11.48 25.16
CA GLU A 8 -0.79 -12.68 24.87
C GLU A 8 -2.18 -12.64 25.55
N GLY A 9 -2.23 -12.19 26.81
CA GLY A 9 -3.48 -12.21 27.60
C GLY A 9 -4.45 -11.09 27.27
N TYR A 10 -3.97 -9.93 26.84
CA TYR A 10 -4.79 -8.73 26.66
C TYR A 10 -4.62 -8.10 25.29
N TYR A 11 -3.40 -7.63 24.93
CA TYR A 11 -3.18 -6.80 23.76
C TYR A 11 -3.55 -7.52 22.45
N LYS A 12 -3.24 -8.79 22.32
CA LYS A 12 -3.61 -9.61 21.17
C LYS A 12 -5.13 -9.68 20.95
N GLY A 13 -5.90 -9.66 22.04
CA GLY A 13 -7.35 -9.53 21.99
C GLY A 13 -7.83 -8.21 21.42
N TYR A 14 -7.15 -7.11 21.76
CA TYR A 14 -7.49 -5.76 21.27
C TYR A 14 -7.15 -5.57 19.79
N MET A 15 -6.18 -6.31 19.26
CA MET A 15 -5.82 -6.24 17.85
C MET A 15 -6.98 -6.60 16.90
N ARG A 16 -8.03 -7.32 17.37
CA ARG A 16 -9.24 -7.61 16.60
C ARG A 16 -10.03 -6.37 16.18
N TYR A 17 -9.84 -5.25 16.88
CA TYR A 17 -10.46 -3.96 16.55
C TYR A 17 -9.64 -3.16 15.54
N LEU A 18 -8.44 -3.60 15.21
CA LEU A 18 -7.58 -2.97 14.21
C LEU A 18 -7.92 -3.47 12.81
N ALA A 19 -7.53 -2.68 11.80
CA ALA A 19 -7.54 -3.19 10.43
C ALA A 19 -6.65 -4.44 10.32
N PRO A 20 -7.10 -5.52 9.65
CA PRO A 20 -6.40 -6.81 9.63
C PRO A 20 -4.91 -6.72 9.26
N GLY A 21 -4.55 -5.90 8.26
CA GLY A 21 -3.15 -5.67 7.89
C GLY A 21 -2.33 -4.94 8.95
N THR A 22 -2.97 -4.10 9.78
CA THR A 22 -2.30 -3.44 10.93
C THR A 22 -2.05 -4.45 12.04
N ALA A 23 -3.04 -5.29 12.36
CA ALA A 23 -2.89 -6.36 13.34
C ALA A 23 -1.78 -7.33 12.95
N GLN A 24 -1.73 -7.76 11.67
CA GLN A 24 -0.67 -8.61 11.15
C GLN A 24 0.71 -7.94 11.25
N GLY A 25 0.81 -6.64 10.96
CA GLY A 25 2.06 -5.88 11.09
C GLY A 25 2.54 -5.83 12.54
N TYR A 26 1.67 -5.57 13.49
CA TYR A 26 2.01 -5.53 14.91
C TYR A 26 2.42 -6.91 15.45
N ASP A 27 1.70 -7.96 15.06
CA ASP A 27 2.07 -9.33 15.42
C ASP A 27 3.42 -9.75 14.80
N GLY A 28 3.70 -9.29 13.57
CA GLY A 28 5.00 -9.46 12.93
C GLY A 28 6.13 -8.76 13.67
N ASP A 29 5.95 -7.47 14.04
CA ASP A 29 6.91 -6.70 14.82
C ASP A 29 7.15 -7.35 16.20
N TRP A 30 6.08 -7.80 16.86
CA TRP A 30 6.17 -8.51 18.12
C TRP A 30 7.05 -9.75 18.01
N ARG A 31 6.71 -10.67 17.11
CA ARG A 31 7.41 -11.95 16.97
C ARG A 31 8.86 -11.82 16.51
N ASN A 32 9.12 -10.90 15.59
CA ASN A 32 10.42 -10.80 14.95
C ASN A 32 11.40 -9.90 15.70
N HIS A 33 10.90 -8.93 16.49
CA HIS A 33 11.73 -7.87 17.01
C HIS A 33 11.56 -7.61 18.50
N ILE A 34 10.34 -7.73 19.05
CA ILE A 34 10.06 -7.27 20.42
C ILE A 34 10.12 -8.41 21.42
N ALA A 35 9.52 -9.54 21.12
CA ALA A 35 9.36 -10.64 22.07
C ALA A 35 10.72 -11.18 22.57
N GLY A 36 11.69 -11.34 21.70
CA GLY A 36 13.03 -11.85 22.06
C GLY A 36 13.77 -10.96 23.07
N GLU A 37 13.48 -9.65 23.07
CA GLU A 37 14.11 -8.69 23.99
C GLU A 37 13.30 -8.47 25.26
N PHE A 38 12.00 -8.20 25.13
CA PHE A 38 11.19 -7.63 26.19
C PHE A 38 10.10 -8.54 26.76
N ALA A 39 9.80 -9.70 26.15
CA ALA A 39 8.67 -10.52 26.62
C ALA A 39 8.81 -10.98 28.08
N ALA A 40 10.03 -11.29 28.53
CA ALA A 40 10.31 -11.74 29.89
C ALA A 40 10.45 -10.60 30.92
N TRP A 41 10.46 -9.35 30.48
CA TRP A 41 10.63 -8.20 31.37
C TRP A 41 9.33 -7.82 32.05
N GLU A 42 9.42 -7.40 33.32
CA GLU A 42 8.34 -6.67 33.97
C GLU A 42 8.16 -5.33 33.26
N MET A 43 6.93 -4.99 32.88
CA MET A 43 6.64 -3.78 32.10
C MET A 43 7.15 -2.51 32.77
N GLU A 44 7.03 -2.43 34.11
CA GLU A 44 7.50 -1.30 34.90
C GLU A 44 9.03 -1.13 34.93
N ASP A 45 9.80 -2.16 34.60
CA ASP A 45 11.26 -2.11 34.51
C ASP A 45 11.78 -1.63 33.16
N ILE A 46 10.92 -1.55 32.16
CA ILE A 46 11.30 -1.06 30.84
C ILE A 46 11.48 0.46 30.90
N ARG A 47 12.73 0.91 30.75
CA ARG A 47 13.12 2.32 30.78
C ARG A 47 13.61 2.78 29.40
N VAL A 48 13.62 4.11 29.19
CA VAL A 48 14.14 4.77 27.96
C VAL A 48 15.51 4.22 27.53
N ARG A 49 16.43 4.01 28.50
CA ARG A 49 17.77 3.47 28.22
C ARG A 49 17.73 2.07 27.59
N HIS A 50 16.81 1.21 28.02
CA HIS A 50 16.67 -0.15 27.50
C HIS A 50 16.14 -0.13 26.07
N ILE A 51 15.13 0.70 25.81
CA ILE A 51 14.59 0.90 24.47
C ILE A 51 15.65 1.47 23.52
N ASN A 52 16.45 2.46 23.98
CA ASN A 52 17.52 3.02 23.16
C ASN A 52 18.65 2.02 22.89
N ALA A 53 19.03 1.20 23.86
CA ALA A 53 20.03 0.13 23.69
C ALA A 53 19.53 -0.92 22.68
N TRP A 54 18.29 -1.35 22.78
CA TRP A 54 17.66 -2.26 21.84
C TRP A 54 17.61 -1.69 20.41
N LEU A 55 17.20 -0.43 20.23
CA LEU A 55 17.17 0.24 18.93
C LEU A 55 18.56 0.42 18.30
N ALA A 56 19.60 0.49 19.11
CA ALA A 56 21.00 0.61 18.70
C ALA A 56 21.72 -0.75 18.55
N SER A 57 21.05 -1.86 18.82
CA SER A 57 21.65 -3.19 18.76
C SER A 57 21.91 -3.66 17.33
N ASP A 58 22.77 -4.67 17.18
CA ASP A 58 23.07 -5.32 15.90
C ASP A 58 21.84 -5.95 15.24
N HIS A 59 20.79 -6.24 16.04
CA HIS A 59 19.51 -6.73 15.54
C HIS A 59 18.89 -5.82 14.46
N PHE A 60 19.13 -4.52 14.56
CA PHE A 60 18.62 -3.51 13.62
C PHE A 60 19.70 -2.95 12.68
N ALA A 61 20.90 -3.53 12.66
CA ALA A 61 21.97 -3.06 11.79
C ALA A 61 21.52 -3.08 10.30
N GLY A 62 21.60 -1.94 9.64
CA GLY A 62 21.21 -1.79 8.24
C GLY A 62 19.70 -1.78 7.93
N VAL A 63 18.83 -1.89 8.95
CA VAL A 63 17.37 -1.93 8.77
C VAL A 63 16.61 -0.90 9.63
N PRO A 64 16.93 0.41 9.51
CA PRO A 64 16.35 1.45 10.36
C PRO A 64 14.83 1.54 10.27
N GLY A 65 14.25 1.15 9.13
CA GLY A 65 12.80 1.08 8.95
C GLY A 65 12.13 0.04 9.86
N ALA A 66 12.76 -1.14 10.03
CA ALA A 66 12.28 -2.18 10.93
C ALA A 66 12.36 -1.73 12.40
N ALA A 67 13.47 -1.09 12.80
CA ALA A 67 13.62 -0.52 14.14
C ALA A 67 12.49 0.48 14.48
N ARG A 68 12.18 1.38 13.55
CA ARG A 68 11.09 2.37 13.72
C ARG A 68 9.72 1.72 13.79
N SER A 69 9.45 0.69 12.98
CA SER A 69 8.20 -0.06 13.02
C SER A 69 8.05 -0.79 14.35
N ALA A 70 9.07 -1.54 14.75
CA ALA A 70 9.08 -2.28 16.00
C ALA A 70 8.91 -1.36 17.22
N TYR A 71 9.60 -0.20 17.24
CA TYR A 71 9.39 0.80 18.27
C TYR A 71 7.96 1.33 18.31
N LYS A 72 7.37 1.63 17.15
CA LYS A 72 5.98 2.08 17.08
C LYS A 72 5.03 1.05 17.70
N THR A 73 5.25 -0.22 17.42
CA THR A 73 4.47 -1.32 17.97
C THR A 73 4.69 -1.49 19.48
N LEU A 74 5.94 -1.47 19.95
CA LEU A 74 6.26 -1.51 21.39
C LEU A 74 5.58 -0.36 22.13
N ARG A 75 5.64 0.86 21.59
CA ARG A 75 4.96 2.03 22.14
C ARG A 75 3.45 1.83 22.26
N GLN A 76 2.81 1.22 21.25
CA GLN A 76 1.37 0.95 21.31
C GLN A 76 1.03 -0.07 22.41
N ILE A 77 1.85 -1.13 22.55
CA ILE A 77 1.65 -2.15 23.59
C ILE A 77 1.78 -1.53 24.99
N LEU A 78 2.88 -0.80 25.27
CA LEU A 78 3.12 -0.17 26.57
C LEU A 78 2.04 0.85 26.91
N ARG A 79 1.61 1.67 25.95
CA ARG A 79 0.54 2.64 26.16
C ARG A 79 -0.83 2.00 26.40
N SER A 80 -1.10 0.87 25.73
CA SER A 80 -2.30 0.09 26.00
C SER A 80 -2.29 -0.42 27.45
N ALA A 81 -1.17 -0.97 27.91
CA ALA A 81 -1.03 -1.47 29.27
C ALA A 81 -1.17 -0.35 30.34
N MET A 82 -0.69 0.86 30.03
CA MET A 82 -0.91 2.03 30.90
C MET A 82 -2.38 2.45 30.93
N GLY A 83 -3.06 2.41 29.78
CA GLY A 83 -4.50 2.68 29.70
C GLY A 83 -5.37 1.63 30.39
N ASP A 84 -4.85 0.41 30.56
CA ASP A 84 -5.48 -0.67 31.34
C ASP A 84 -5.13 -0.61 32.84
N GLU A 85 -4.50 0.48 33.29
CA GLU A 85 -4.12 0.74 34.70
C GLU A 85 -3.20 -0.35 35.31
N LEU A 86 -2.39 -1.00 34.45
CA LEU A 86 -1.47 -2.07 34.86
C LEU A 86 -0.09 -1.56 35.28
N TYR A 87 0.08 -0.26 35.35
CA TYR A 87 1.26 0.42 35.87
C TYR A 87 0.92 1.16 37.14
N SER A 88 1.90 1.31 38.06
CA SER A 88 1.74 2.22 39.18
C SER A 88 1.74 3.67 38.67
N ASP A 89 1.01 4.57 39.39
CA ASP A 89 0.89 5.99 39.03
C ASP A 89 2.24 6.74 38.99
N GLU A 90 3.27 6.15 39.60
CA GLU A 90 4.62 6.72 39.63
C GLU A 90 5.44 6.43 38.37
N VAL A 91 5.00 5.50 37.51
CA VAL A 91 5.75 5.08 36.32
C VAL A 91 5.50 6.03 35.17
N VAL A 92 6.54 6.75 34.76
CA VAL A 92 6.49 7.61 33.58
C VAL A 92 6.58 6.75 32.28
N ASP A 93 5.70 7.01 31.34
CA ASP A 93 5.74 6.36 30.02
C ASP A 93 7.14 6.45 29.38
N PRO A 94 7.88 5.33 29.26
CA PRO A 94 9.24 5.33 28.73
C PRO A 94 9.31 5.65 27.23
N THR A 95 8.16 5.80 26.58
CA THR A 95 8.08 6.04 25.12
C THR A 95 7.82 7.50 24.76
N THR A 96 7.68 8.40 25.75
CA THR A 96 7.31 9.80 25.50
C THR A 96 8.49 10.72 25.22
N ARG A 97 9.62 10.52 25.88
CA ARG A 97 10.81 11.40 25.82
C ARG A 97 12.10 10.61 25.71
N GLY A 98 13.12 11.20 25.11
CA GLY A 98 14.49 10.66 25.10
C GLY A 98 14.73 9.46 24.19
N ILE A 99 13.79 9.06 23.36
CA ILE A 99 13.97 7.97 22.39
C ILE A 99 14.84 8.45 21.22
N ARG A 100 15.84 7.64 20.92
CA ARG A 100 16.81 7.86 19.82
C ARG A 100 16.54 6.88 18.68
N LEU A 101 15.67 7.30 17.75
CA LEU A 101 15.39 6.47 16.58
C LEU A 101 16.56 6.51 15.58
N PRO A 102 16.94 5.38 14.97
CA PRO A 102 17.97 5.36 13.94
C PRO A 102 17.57 6.27 12.78
N PRO A 103 18.54 7.00 12.18
CA PRO A 103 18.24 7.86 11.03
C PRO A 103 17.71 7.02 9.87
N MET A 104 16.75 7.58 9.13
CA MET A 104 16.32 6.98 7.87
C MET A 104 17.26 7.49 6.77
N ASP A 105 17.65 6.58 5.88
CA ASP A 105 18.25 7.01 4.63
C ASP A 105 17.21 7.79 3.82
N THR A 106 17.37 9.10 3.74
CA THR A 106 16.51 10.00 2.97
C THR A 106 16.82 9.98 1.48
N GLY A 107 17.92 9.32 1.08
CA GLY A 107 18.35 9.17 -0.32
C GLY A 107 17.67 8.02 -1.07
N TYR A 108 16.83 7.20 -0.39
CA TYR A 108 16.11 6.14 -1.10
C TYR A 108 15.07 6.70 -2.06
N GLU A 109 15.31 6.54 -3.35
CA GLU A 109 14.36 6.85 -4.40
C GLU A 109 13.59 5.57 -4.79
N PRO A 110 12.25 5.54 -4.63
CA PRO A 110 11.46 4.39 -5.06
C PRO A 110 11.62 4.18 -6.57
N PRO A 111 11.80 2.94 -7.05
CA PRO A 111 11.90 2.69 -8.48
C PRO A 111 10.59 3.03 -9.21
N TYR A 112 10.71 3.55 -10.41
CA TYR A 112 9.59 3.81 -11.30
C TYR A 112 9.95 3.42 -12.75
N LEU A 113 8.93 3.23 -13.59
CA LEU A 113 9.13 3.02 -15.03
C LEU A 113 9.25 4.39 -15.73
N ARG A 114 10.31 4.57 -16.52
CA ARG A 114 10.40 5.71 -17.43
C ARG A 114 9.31 5.62 -18.52
N PRO A 115 8.99 6.71 -19.25
CA PRO A 115 7.95 6.67 -20.28
C PRO A 115 8.14 5.55 -21.30
N SER A 116 9.36 5.36 -21.83
CA SER A 116 9.68 4.28 -22.78
C SER A 116 9.52 2.86 -22.16
N GLU A 117 10.00 2.69 -20.92
CA GLU A 117 9.88 1.43 -20.16
C GLU A 117 8.40 1.12 -19.85
N PHE A 118 7.61 2.14 -19.53
CA PHE A 118 6.17 1.99 -19.31
C PHE A 118 5.47 1.51 -20.58
N ARG A 119 5.78 2.14 -21.73
CA ARG A 119 5.26 1.74 -23.04
C ARG A 119 5.64 0.30 -23.38
N GLU A 120 6.92 -0.04 -23.23
CA GLU A 120 7.42 -1.39 -23.46
C GLU A 120 6.70 -2.42 -22.59
N MET A 121 6.50 -2.10 -21.31
CA MET A 121 5.78 -2.97 -20.39
C MET A 121 4.32 -3.14 -20.79
N VAL A 122 3.60 -2.06 -21.15
CA VAL A 122 2.20 -2.13 -21.63
C VAL A 122 2.08 -3.06 -22.82
N LEU A 123 2.97 -2.93 -23.80
CA LEU A 123 2.94 -3.78 -25.01
C LEU A 123 3.33 -5.24 -24.67
N GLY A 124 4.31 -5.42 -23.81
CA GLY A 124 4.82 -6.73 -23.42
C GLY A 124 3.90 -7.52 -22.49
N LEU A 125 2.90 -6.87 -21.88
CA LEU A 125 1.88 -7.52 -21.05
C LEU A 125 0.81 -8.25 -21.87
N MET A 126 0.76 -8.08 -23.19
CA MET A 126 -0.23 -8.76 -24.02
C MET A 126 -0.15 -10.28 -23.86
N GLY A 127 -1.30 -10.88 -23.46
CA GLY A 127 -1.40 -12.31 -23.17
C GLY A 127 -0.90 -12.74 -21.79
N PHE A 128 -0.55 -11.81 -20.93
CA PHE A 128 -0.30 -12.10 -19.51
C PHE A 128 -1.63 -12.42 -18.80
N GLU A 129 -1.66 -13.48 -17.99
CA GLU A 129 -2.89 -13.93 -17.31
C GLU A 129 -3.59 -12.84 -16.45
N TYR A 130 -2.82 -11.88 -15.91
CA TYR A 130 -3.33 -10.76 -15.11
C TYR A 130 -3.13 -9.41 -15.81
N GLU A 131 -3.16 -9.41 -17.14
CA GLU A 131 -2.93 -8.21 -17.95
C GLU A 131 -3.84 -7.06 -17.55
N ALA A 132 -5.15 -7.30 -17.42
CA ALA A 132 -6.11 -6.26 -17.03
C ALA A 132 -5.77 -5.60 -15.69
N THR A 133 -5.40 -6.43 -14.69
CA THR A 133 -4.98 -5.93 -13.38
C THR A 133 -3.71 -5.08 -13.47
N ALA A 134 -2.70 -5.54 -14.22
CA ALA A 134 -1.45 -4.80 -14.37
C ALA A 134 -1.67 -3.46 -15.07
N LEU A 135 -2.44 -3.45 -16.17
CA LEU A 135 -2.79 -2.22 -16.90
C LEU A 135 -3.54 -1.21 -16.01
N CYS A 136 -4.55 -1.65 -15.26
CA CYS A 136 -5.24 -0.77 -14.32
C CYS A 136 -4.30 -0.24 -13.24
N GLY A 137 -3.37 -1.06 -12.75
CA GLY A 137 -2.34 -0.62 -11.80
C GLY A 137 -1.45 0.48 -12.35
N MET A 138 -1.00 0.33 -13.58
CA MET A 138 -0.11 1.27 -14.25
C MET A 138 -0.83 2.56 -14.65
N TRP A 139 -2.03 2.47 -15.26
CA TRP A 139 -2.76 3.62 -15.78
C TRP A 139 -3.50 4.44 -14.73
N LEU A 140 -3.82 3.88 -13.56
CA LEU A 140 -4.65 4.54 -12.54
C LEU A 140 -3.89 4.85 -11.24
N GLY A 141 -2.72 4.24 -11.02
CA GLY A 141 -1.92 4.43 -9.82
C GLY A 141 -2.58 4.07 -8.48
N PRO A 142 -3.49 3.06 -8.39
CA PRO A 142 -4.09 2.66 -7.13
C PRO A 142 -3.06 2.07 -6.17
N ARG A 143 -3.41 1.96 -4.87
CA ARG A 143 -2.59 1.14 -3.96
C ARG A 143 -2.62 -0.32 -4.42
N ARG A 144 -1.57 -1.09 -4.13
CA ARG A 144 -1.49 -2.52 -4.53
C ARG A 144 -2.74 -3.31 -4.14
N SER A 145 -3.24 -3.12 -2.92
CA SER A 145 -4.47 -3.80 -2.48
C SER A 145 -5.70 -3.36 -3.27
N GLU A 146 -5.83 -2.07 -3.56
CA GLU A 146 -6.91 -1.50 -4.37
C GLU A 146 -6.87 -2.04 -5.82
N GLN A 147 -5.67 -2.09 -6.42
CA GLN A 147 -5.44 -2.68 -7.74
C GLN A 147 -5.92 -4.14 -7.80
N CYS A 148 -5.53 -4.94 -6.80
CA CYS A 148 -5.92 -6.35 -6.72
C CYS A 148 -7.41 -6.53 -6.39
N GLY A 149 -8.05 -5.52 -5.80
CA GLY A 149 -9.46 -5.51 -5.45
C GLY A 149 -10.41 -5.05 -6.56
N LEU A 150 -9.89 -4.72 -7.75
CA LEU A 150 -10.74 -4.32 -8.88
C LEU A 150 -11.51 -5.49 -9.47
N GLN A 151 -12.77 -5.21 -9.81
CA GLN A 151 -13.67 -6.12 -10.50
C GLN A 151 -14.12 -5.53 -11.84
N TRP A 152 -14.54 -6.37 -12.79
CA TRP A 152 -15.06 -5.91 -14.07
C TRP A 152 -16.26 -4.96 -13.96
N PRO A 153 -17.19 -5.12 -13.01
CA PRO A 153 -18.28 -4.16 -12.80
C PRO A 153 -17.83 -2.77 -12.33
N ASP A 154 -16.61 -2.65 -11.77
CA ASP A 154 -16.08 -1.35 -11.32
C ASP A 154 -15.63 -0.46 -12.50
N ILE A 155 -15.59 -1.00 -13.73
CA ILE A 155 -15.04 -0.33 -14.91
C ILE A 155 -16.14 -0.06 -15.92
N ASP A 156 -16.50 1.21 -16.08
CA ASP A 156 -17.33 1.65 -17.21
C ASP A 156 -16.44 1.84 -18.45
N LEU A 157 -16.36 0.82 -19.29
CA LEU A 157 -15.59 0.89 -20.52
C LEU A 157 -16.18 1.83 -21.57
N ARG A 158 -17.39 2.36 -21.40
CA ARG A 158 -17.97 3.38 -22.30
C ARG A 158 -17.37 4.74 -22.04
N THR A 159 -17.26 5.13 -20.78
CA THR A 159 -16.73 6.43 -20.34
C THR A 159 -15.23 6.39 -19.99
N GLY A 160 -14.68 5.22 -19.66
CA GLY A 160 -13.33 5.05 -19.12
C GLY A 160 -13.25 5.25 -17.61
N ILE A 161 -14.37 5.49 -16.93
CA ILE A 161 -14.40 5.71 -15.48
C ILE A 161 -14.25 4.38 -14.75
N VAL A 162 -13.41 4.39 -13.70
CA VAL A 162 -13.16 3.25 -12.81
C VAL A 162 -13.40 3.66 -11.37
N PHE A 163 -14.22 2.89 -10.65
CA PHE A 163 -14.49 3.10 -9.23
C PHE A 163 -13.69 2.14 -8.37
N ILE A 164 -12.78 2.67 -7.55
CA ILE A 164 -12.02 1.88 -6.59
C ILE A 164 -12.83 1.80 -5.30
N ALA A 165 -13.44 0.65 -5.02
CA ALA A 165 -14.36 0.47 -3.89
C ALA A 165 -13.77 -0.39 -2.75
N ARG A 166 -12.81 -1.26 -3.06
CA ARG A 166 -12.27 -2.27 -2.13
C ARG A 166 -10.81 -2.57 -2.42
N GLY A 167 -10.19 -3.35 -1.54
CA GLY A 167 -8.85 -3.89 -1.73
C GLY A 167 -8.81 -5.39 -1.43
N LEU A 168 -7.81 -6.09 -1.95
CA LEU A 168 -7.46 -7.45 -1.55
C LEU A 168 -6.07 -7.48 -0.92
N GLN A 169 -5.94 -8.23 0.17
CA GLN A 169 -4.68 -8.46 0.87
C GLN A 169 -4.54 -9.94 1.23
N VAL A 170 -3.32 -10.41 1.39
CA VAL A 170 -3.05 -11.73 1.97
C VAL A 170 -2.71 -11.52 3.44
N ILE A 171 -3.50 -12.12 4.33
CA ILE A 171 -3.37 -11.99 5.79
C ILE A 171 -3.44 -13.39 6.38
N GLY A 172 -2.36 -13.79 7.08
CA GLY A 172 -2.27 -15.14 7.63
C GLY A 172 -2.30 -16.28 6.60
N GLY A 173 -2.04 -15.97 5.33
CA GLY A 173 -2.15 -16.92 4.21
C GLY A 173 -3.47 -16.83 3.43
N ASP A 174 -4.50 -16.24 4.00
CA ASP A 174 -5.81 -16.10 3.38
C ASP A 174 -5.94 -14.80 2.58
N VAL A 175 -6.71 -14.84 1.51
CA VAL A 175 -7.06 -13.64 0.74
C VAL A 175 -8.26 -12.98 1.39
N VAL A 176 -8.06 -11.76 1.87
CA VAL A 176 -9.08 -10.98 2.60
C VAL A 176 -9.45 -9.75 1.80
N GLU A 177 -10.75 -9.56 1.58
CA GLU A 177 -11.28 -8.30 1.07
C GLU A 177 -11.22 -7.24 2.17
N THR A 178 -10.66 -6.09 1.85
CA THR A 178 -10.54 -4.97 2.77
C THR A 178 -11.29 -3.76 2.25
N LYS A 179 -11.92 -3.02 3.14
CA LYS A 179 -12.49 -1.72 2.78
C LYS A 179 -11.35 -0.76 2.41
N VAL A 180 -11.61 0.13 1.46
CA VAL A 180 -10.66 1.23 1.19
C VAL A 180 -10.42 2.02 2.46
N LYS A 181 -9.16 2.39 2.69
CA LYS A 181 -8.67 2.93 3.97
C LYS A 181 -9.40 4.19 4.46
N THR A 182 -10.00 4.95 3.53
CA THR A 182 -10.74 6.16 3.86
C THR A 182 -11.94 6.32 2.92
N HIS A 183 -12.96 7.06 3.34
CA HIS A 183 -14.13 7.39 2.50
C HIS A 183 -13.72 8.09 1.19
N ARG A 184 -12.62 8.86 1.20
CA ARG A 184 -12.03 9.53 0.03
C ARG A 184 -11.32 8.59 -0.95
N SER A 185 -11.07 7.36 -0.54
CA SER A 185 -10.53 6.34 -1.45
C SER A 185 -11.58 5.82 -2.44
N LYS A 186 -12.88 6.05 -2.17
CA LYS A 186 -13.96 5.81 -3.13
C LYS A 186 -14.06 7.01 -4.07
N ARG A 187 -13.25 7.03 -5.08
CA ARG A 187 -13.21 8.12 -6.07
C ARG A 187 -13.19 7.56 -7.48
N PRO A 188 -13.74 8.29 -8.45
CA PRO A 188 -13.58 7.94 -9.84
C PRO A 188 -12.12 8.14 -10.27
N HIS A 189 -11.63 7.22 -11.05
CA HIS A 189 -10.40 7.32 -11.83
C HIS A 189 -10.78 7.27 -13.29
N MET A 190 -9.93 7.80 -14.17
CA MET A 190 -10.15 7.74 -15.60
C MET A 190 -9.03 6.94 -16.27
N LEU A 191 -9.41 6.00 -17.12
CA LEU A 191 -8.49 5.29 -17.99
C LEU A 191 -8.20 6.14 -19.24
N PRO A 192 -6.96 6.13 -19.74
CA PRO A 192 -6.68 6.69 -21.05
C PRO A 192 -7.37 5.89 -22.15
N ARG A 193 -7.52 6.49 -23.33
CA ARG A 193 -8.23 5.89 -24.47
C ARG A 193 -7.64 4.54 -24.87
N SER A 194 -6.32 4.41 -24.93
CA SER A 194 -5.64 3.15 -25.23
C SER A 194 -5.93 2.06 -24.18
N GLY A 195 -5.94 2.44 -22.91
CA GLY A 195 -6.31 1.55 -21.80
C GLY A 195 -7.73 1.02 -21.94
N VAL A 196 -8.70 1.90 -22.24
CA VAL A 196 -10.10 1.49 -22.49
C VAL A 196 -10.20 0.53 -23.67
N MET A 197 -9.52 0.82 -24.79
CA MET A 197 -9.53 -0.04 -25.98
C MET A 197 -8.98 -1.43 -25.65
N ARG A 198 -7.84 -1.47 -24.94
CA ARG A 198 -7.21 -2.76 -24.59
C ARG A 198 -8.05 -3.56 -23.59
N LEU A 199 -8.63 -2.94 -22.57
CA LEU A 199 -9.52 -3.64 -21.63
C LEU A 199 -10.80 -4.16 -22.30
N ARG A 200 -11.32 -3.47 -23.33
CA ARG A 200 -12.44 -3.98 -24.16
C ARG A 200 -12.06 -5.27 -24.90
N GLU A 201 -10.85 -5.33 -25.46
CA GLU A 201 -10.35 -6.53 -26.14
C GLU A 201 -10.23 -7.70 -25.17
N ILE A 202 -9.58 -7.48 -24.00
CA ILE A 202 -9.44 -8.49 -22.96
C ILE A 202 -10.82 -8.99 -22.51
N LYS A 203 -11.75 -8.05 -22.22
CA LYS A 203 -13.11 -8.40 -21.77
C LYS A 203 -13.87 -9.24 -22.78
N ARG A 204 -13.74 -8.94 -24.08
CA ARG A 204 -14.35 -9.77 -25.14
C ARG A 204 -13.83 -11.20 -25.15
N GLY A 205 -12.54 -11.39 -24.87
CA GLY A 205 -11.92 -12.71 -24.74
C GLY A 205 -12.40 -13.55 -23.56
N LEU A 206 -12.96 -12.90 -22.52
CA LEU A 206 -13.47 -13.57 -21.31
C LEU A 206 -14.94 -14.03 -21.44
N GLY A 207 -15.62 -13.72 -22.55
CA GLY A 207 -17.02 -14.07 -22.78
C GLY A 207 -18.00 -12.94 -22.41
N PRO A 208 -19.32 -13.18 -22.51
CA PRO A 208 -20.33 -12.13 -22.62
C PRO A 208 -20.54 -11.30 -21.36
N ARG A 209 -20.27 -11.81 -20.16
CA ARG A 209 -20.51 -11.11 -18.88
C ARG A 209 -19.50 -11.50 -17.80
N PRO A 210 -18.23 -11.09 -17.89
CA PRO A 210 -17.31 -11.31 -16.79
C PRO A 210 -17.73 -10.46 -15.57
N THR A 211 -18.07 -11.10 -14.46
CA THR A 211 -18.54 -10.44 -13.23
C THR A 211 -17.53 -10.50 -12.08
N GLY A 212 -16.42 -11.24 -12.28
CA GLY A 212 -15.43 -11.49 -11.25
C GLY A 212 -14.30 -10.46 -11.20
N TRP A 213 -13.33 -10.81 -10.38
CA TRP A 213 -12.12 -10.01 -10.19
C TRP A 213 -11.30 -9.90 -11.48
N LEU A 214 -10.60 -8.78 -11.65
CA LEU A 214 -9.60 -8.65 -12.72
C LEU A 214 -8.46 -9.67 -12.55
N LEU A 215 -8.24 -10.15 -11.33
CA LEU A 215 -7.31 -11.23 -11.00
C LEU A 215 -7.83 -12.65 -11.30
N GLY A 216 -9.04 -12.79 -11.87
CA GLY A 216 -9.66 -14.08 -12.15
C GLY A 216 -10.42 -14.68 -10.95
N GLU A 217 -10.83 -15.93 -11.07
CA GLU A 217 -11.71 -16.60 -10.09
C GLU A 217 -11.04 -16.87 -8.74
N ASP A 218 -9.72 -17.07 -8.73
CA ASP A 218 -8.93 -17.28 -7.50
C ASP A 218 -7.94 -16.10 -7.33
N PRO A 219 -8.44 -14.94 -6.87
CA PRO A 219 -7.64 -13.73 -6.79
C PRO A 219 -6.63 -13.81 -5.64
N ASN A 220 -5.33 -13.76 -5.94
CA ASN A 220 -4.28 -13.75 -4.93
C ASN A 220 -3.22 -12.68 -5.27
N PRO A 221 -3.15 -11.58 -4.47
CA PRO A 221 -2.21 -10.49 -4.68
C PRO A 221 -0.73 -10.90 -4.71
N ASP A 222 -0.33 -11.90 -3.93
CA ASP A 222 1.06 -12.34 -3.88
C ASP A 222 1.41 -13.24 -5.07
N ARG A 223 0.46 -14.07 -5.51
CA ARG A 223 0.59 -14.85 -6.75
C ARG A 223 0.74 -13.92 -7.94
N TYR A 224 -0.12 -12.90 -8.03
CA TYR A 224 -0.04 -11.88 -9.07
C TYR A 224 1.36 -11.24 -9.13
N ALA A 225 1.88 -10.76 -8.01
CA ALA A 225 3.18 -10.09 -7.97
C ALA A 225 4.33 -11.03 -8.40
N ARG A 226 4.31 -12.28 -7.97
CA ARG A 226 5.29 -13.30 -8.38
C ARG A 226 5.20 -13.61 -9.88
N ARG A 227 3.98 -13.81 -10.41
CA ARG A 227 3.74 -14.10 -11.82
C ARG A 227 4.14 -12.93 -12.72
N LEU A 228 3.83 -11.70 -12.33
CA LEU A 228 4.25 -10.51 -13.07
C LEU A 228 5.78 -10.42 -13.15
N ARG A 229 6.48 -10.62 -12.04
CA ARG A 229 7.95 -10.65 -12.04
C ARG A 229 8.52 -11.72 -12.96
N ALA A 230 7.96 -12.92 -12.89
CA ALA A 230 8.39 -14.03 -13.75
C ALA A 230 8.09 -13.76 -15.23
N TRP A 231 6.95 -13.14 -15.54
CA TRP A 231 6.59 -12.75 -16.92
C TRP A 231 7.58 -11.73 -17.47
N CYS A 232 7.82 -10.62 -16.74
CA CYS A 232 8.77 -9.60 -17.16
C CYS A 232 10.16 -10.18 -17.37
N LYS A 233 10.67 -11.01 -16.43
CA LYS A 233 11.97 -11.69 -16.59
C LYS A 233 12.02 -12.55 -17.86
N ARG A 234 10.99 -13.35 -18.12
CA ARG A 234 10.94 -14.25 -19.30
C ARG A 234 10.89 -13.48 -20.62
N LYS A 235 10.22 -12.31 -20.61
CA LYS A 235 10.03 -11.49 -21.81
C LYS A 235 11.11 -10.42 -21.98
N GLY A 236 12.07 -10.30 -21.04
CA GLY A 236 13.08 -9.24 -21.06
C GLY A 236 12.52 -7.84 -20.81
N LEU A 237 11.33 -7.71 -20.19
CA LEU A 237 10.65 -6.45 -19.96
C LEU A 237 11.21 -5.70 -18.73
N PRO A 238 11.19 -4.37 -18.72
CA PRO A 238 11.44 -3.60 -17.52
C PRO A 238 10.48 -4.01 -16.41
N TYR A 239 10.95 -4.01 -15.17
CA TYR A 239 10.14 -4.47 -14.04
C TYR A 239 10.24 -3.54 -12.83
N VAL A 240 9.10 -3.14 -12.33
CA VAL A 240 8.91 -2.61 -10.99
C VAL A 240 7.82 -3.42 -10.27
N ALA A 241 7.96 -3.61 -8.96
CA ALA A 241 6.92 -4.33 -8.20
C ALA A 241 5.59 -3.56 -8.23
N PRO A 242 4.42 -4.23 -8.22
CA PRO A 242 3.11 -3.58 -8.31
C PRO A 242 2.88 -2.44 -7.30
N LYS A 243 3.52 -2.50 -6.13
CA LYS A 243 3.46 -1.43 -5.13
C LYS A 243 4.04 -0.08 -5.63
N TYR A 244 4.92 -0.12 -6.64
CA TYR A 244 5.56 1.07 -7.22
C TYR A 244 4.83 1.60 -8.46
N PHE A 245 3.78 0.95 -8.95
CA PHE A 245 2.96 1.51 -10.04
C PHE A 245 2.36 2.86 -9.68
N ARG A 246 1.99 3.03 -8.41
CA ARG A 246 1.52 4.31 -7.90
C ARG A 246 2.60 5.39 -7.92
N HIS A 247 3.85 5.05 -7.63
CA HIS A 247 4.98 5.98 -7.74
C HIS A 247 5.26 6.31 -9.21
N THR A 248 5.26 5.30 -10.08
CA THR A 248 5.36 5.48 -11.53
C THR A 248 4.28 6.43 -12.05
N PHE A 249 3.01 6.19 -11.71
CA PHE A 249 1.88 7.05 -12.09
C PHE A 249 2.12 8.51 -11.69
N ARG A 250 2.47 8.77 -10.42
CA ARG A 250 2.75 10.12 -9.92
C ARG A 250 3.88 10.78 -10.69
N THR A 251 5.00 10.08 -10.86
CA THR A 251 6.19 10.62 -11.55
C THR A 251 5.89 10.94 -13.02
N LEU A 252 5.18 10.05 -13.71
CA LEU A 252 4.88 10.27 -15.13
C LEU A 252 3.82 11.36 -15.33
N HIS A 253 2.84 11.52 -14.44
CA HIS A 253 1.91 12.66 -14.48
C HIS A 253 2.65 13.99 -14.24
N ALA A 254 3.58 14.03 -13.29
CA ALA A 254 4.44 15.21 -13.10
C ALA A 254 5.27 15.54 -14.35
N LEU A 255 5.83 14.52 -15.02
CA LEU A 255 6.54 14.69 -16.31
C LEU A 255 5.62 15.12 -17.45
N ALA A 256 4.35 14.75 -17.42
CA ALA A 256 3.33 15.15 -18.38
C ALA A 256 2.83 16.60 -18.15
N GLY A 257 3.22 17.22 -17.03
CA GLY A 257 2.81 18.58 -16.68
C GLY A 257 1.51 18.67 -15.89
N THR A 258 0.95 17.54 -15.40
CA THR A 258 -0.23 17.54 -14.53
C THR A 258 0.11 18.23 -13.21
N ASP A 259 -0.78 19.10 -12.74
CA ASP A 259 -0.63 19.77 -11.46
C ASP A 259 -0.55 18.78 -10.30
N GLU A 260 0.39 18.99 -9.38
CA GLU A 260 0.60 18.08 -8.24
C GLU A 260 -0.65 17.93 -7.37
N THR A 261 -1.48 18.97 -7.26
CA THR A 261 -2.72 18.90 -6.48
C THR A 261 -3.75 18.00 -7.16
N GLU A 262 -3.81 17.99 -8.49
CA GLU A 262 -4.67 17.08 -9.24
C GLU A 262 -4.18 15.63 -9.11
N VAL A 263 -2.87 15.41 -9.23
CA VAL A 263 -2.28 14.08 -9.01
C VAL A 263 -2.59 13.57 -7.59
N GLN A 264 -2.49 14.43 -6.58
CA GLN A 264 -2.80 14.06 -5.20
C GLN A 264 -4.30 13.75 -5.01
N LYS A 265 -5.20 14.48 -5.65
CA LYS A 265 -6.64 14.17 -5.68
C LYS A 265 -6.89 12.82 -6.36
N MET A 266 -6.33 12.59 -7.54
CA MET A 266 -6.40 11.29 -8.23
C MET A 266 -5.91 10.15 -7.35
N LEU A 267 -4.83 10.36 -6.60
CA LEU A 267 -4.29 9.37 -5.69
C LEU A 267 -5.03 9.25 -4.35
N GLY A 268 -5.89 10.22 -3.98
CA GLY A 268 -6.65 10.23 -2.71
C GLY A 268 -5.76 10.40 -1.49
N HIS A 269 -4.85 11.37 -1.50
CA HIS A 269 -4.05 11.74 -0.35
C HIS A 269 -4.88 12.56 0.66
N GLU A 270 -4.75 12.26 1.95
CA GLU A 270 -5.48 12.95 3.03
C GLU A 270 -4.86 14.29 3.42
N SER A 271 -3.62 14.54 3.03
CA SER A 271 -2.82 15.68 3.50
C SER A 271 -3.13 17.03 2.84
N LEU A 272 -4.03 17.06 1.89
CA LEU A 272 -4.55 18.32 1.35
C LEU A 272 -5.45 18.98 2.40
N GLY A 273 -5.06 20.16 2.87
CA GLY A 273 -5.70 20.90 3.95
C GLY A 273 -7.24 21.08 3.79
N MET A 274 -7.92 21.54 4.84
CA MET A 274 -9.39 21.60 4.91
C MET A 274 -10.09 22.32 3.74
N GLY A 275 -9.40 23.21 3.01
CA GLY A 275 -9.95 23.94 1.85
C GLY A 275 -10.30 23.06 0.63
N TYR A 276 -9.68 21.88 0.50
CA TYR A 276 -9.92 20.98 -0.63
C TYR A 276 -11.05 19.96 -0.40
N ARG A 277 -11.75 20.02 0.73
CA ARG A 277 -12.83 19.08 1.09
C ARG A 277 -14.02 19.09 0.13
N TYR A 278 -14.20 20.16 -0.62
CA TYR A 278 -15.38 20.39 -1.44
C TYR A 278 -15.11 20.44 -2.95
N MET A 279 -13.85 20.25 -3.37
CA MET A 279 -13.54 20.22 -4.80
C MET A 279 -13.72 18.78 -5.33
N SER A 280 -14.78 18.56 -6.08
CA SER A 280 -14.97 17.37 -6.91
C SER A 280 -13.89 17.33 -7.99
N LEU A 281 -13.44 16.09 -8.35
CA LEU A 281 -12.66 15.90 -9.57
C LEU A 281 -13.58 16.21 -10.76
N ASP A 282 -13.22 17.20 -11.54
CA ASP A 282 -13.89 17.51 -12.80
C ASP A 282 -13.54 16.44 -13.84
N GLU A 283 -14.56 15.85 -14.48
CA GLU A 283 -14.32 14.77 -15.46
C GLU A 283 -13.56 15.27 -16.68
N ASP A 284 -13.73 16.52 -17.09
CA ASP A 284 -13.02 17.06 -18.24
C ASP A 284 -11.55 17.30 -17.91
N VAL A 285 -11.24 17.81 -16.72
CA VAL A 285 -9.85 17.94 -16.22
C VAL A 285 -9.17 16.55 -16.15
N LEU A 286 -9.85 15.57 -15.58
CA LEU A 286 -9.33 14.19 -15.54
C LEU A 286 -9.05 13.64 -16.93
N ARG A 287 -9.89 13.95 -17.90
CA ARG A 287 -9.75 13.51 -19.29
C ARG A 287 -8.55 14.17 -19.96
N GLU A 288 -8.36 15.46 -19.76
CA GLU A 288 -7.23 16.22 -20.28
C GLU A 288 -5.89 15.73 -19.70
N ASP A 289 -5.82 15.55 -18.39
CA ASP A 289 -4.63 15.04 -17.68
C ASP A 289 -4.27 13.63 -18.15
N GLN A 290 -5.26 12.76 -18.29
CA GLN A 290 -5.03 11.40 -18.80
C GLN A 290 -4.60 11.40 -20.28
N ALA A 291 -5.10 12.32 -21.07
CA ALA A 291 -4.65 12.48 -22.46
C ALA A 291 -3.22 13.01 -22.55
N ALA A 292 -2.80 13.92 -21.66
CA ALA A 292 -1.44 14.39 -21.57
C ALA A 292 -0.48 13.26 -21.14
N TYR A 293 -0.86 12.49 -20.13
CA TYR A 293 -0.16 11.31 -19.65
C TYR A 293 0.00 10.24 -20.77
N GLU A 294 -1.08 9.93 -21.48
CA GLU A 294 -1.05 8.99 -22.60
C GLU A 294 -0.12 9.48 -23.71
N ARG A 295 -0.16 10.77 -24.08
CA ARG A 295 0.75 11.35 -25.09
C ARG A 295 2.21 11.23 -24.70
N LEU A 296 2.57 11.45 -23.44
CA LEU A 296 3.95 11.29 -22.96
C LEU A 296 4.45 9.86 -23.19
N ILE A 297 3.62 8.87 -22.91
CA ILE A 297 3.97 7.44 -23.05
C ILE A 297 4.04 7.00 -24.50
N LEU A 298 3.08 7.43 -25.35
CA LEU A 298 3.02 7.01 -26.74
C LEU A 298 4.11 7.63 -27.61
N ARG A 299 4.67 8.78 -27.22
CA ARG A 299 5.76 9.45 -27.91
C ARG A 299 7.15 8.95 -27.51
N ALA A 300 7.28 8.28 -26.36
CA ALA A 300 8.52 7.71 -25.87
C ALA A 300 8.86 6.38 -26.54
#